data_ef41dc727aeec936b8a7af762f799a3a
#
_entry.id   ef41dc727aeec936b8a7af762f799a3a
#
_cell.length_a   1.000
_cell.length_b   1.000
_cell.length_c   1.000
_cell.angle_alpha   90.00
_cell.angle_beta   90.00
_cell.angle_gamma   90.00
#
_symmetry.space_group_name_H-M   'P 1'
#
loop_
_entity.id
_entity.type
_entity.pdbx_description
1 polymer ?
#
loop_
_entity_poly.entity_id
_entity_poly.type
_entity_poly.pdbx_seq_one_letter_code
_entity_poly.pdbx_strand_id
1 'polypeptide(L)'
;MQPTGKQTREFSWFLIGQASWFSAFGVQAVLFPYLIVNVLLQGPEQIGLAQMAMMGPSLLLMLVGGVVADASDLRKLLASLQCVAALPPLALGCALLVYGPTFPALIAYALCYGACQAFVLPARDALLSRVAGSDVQRAVTSATALQFASQIVGFVIGGSARFLGAPVLLFSQAVLLIVGALAALRLSPAPSIPSSEDDRSKGRPRLGDIGSAITEVLQSRKLLPVVILMVGVGLFFIPVFMVVIPVMVRDFYAGSSVELAMVNGAFVLGTITSTVVLMRRAAVQRQGRAILVALIAGATLIGLFSLQPPQVLFYVMIYCFGSGAGVVMSIGRTIAQESARPSHRARVLAVYNLGFMGAAPIGAFALGQLGEVVGILAAARYACGGMFTLLALTAWRTGFWKLRRDG
;
A
#
# COMPACT_ATOMS: atom_id res chain seq x y z
N MET A 1 32.04 13.58 -0.33
CA MET A 1 31.66 14.80 -1.07
C MET A 1 30.43 15.40 -0.41
N GLN A 2 30.50 16.66 0.03
CA GLN A 2 29.31 17.34 0.54
C GLN A 2 28.33 17.58 -0.64
N PRO A 3 27.01 17.36 -0.46
CA PRO A 3 26.05 17.59 -1.53
C PRO A 3 26.10 19.07 -1.94
N THR A 4 26.13 19.33 -3.24
CA THR A 4 26.06 20.70 -3.75
C THR A 4 24.75 21.34 -3.35
N GLY A 5 24.70 22.65 -3.06
CA GLY A 5 23.49 23.34 -2.64
C GLY A 5 22.28 23.15 -3.61
N LYS A 6 22.55 22.92 -4.90
CA LYS A 6 21.55 22.56 -5.91
C LYS A 6 20.92 21.20 -5.66
N GLN A 7 21.73 20.18 -5.32
CA GLN A 7 21.27 18.82 -5.04
C GLN A 7 20.42 18.75 -3.77
N THR A 8 20.81 19.50 -2.74
CA THR A 8 20.01 19.63 -1.51
C THR A 8 18.64 20.26 -1.79
N ARG A 9 18.57 21.28 -2.66
CA ARG A 9 17.33 21.95 -3.04
C ARG A 9 16.41 21.02 -3.85
N GLU A 10 16.94 20.23 -4.78
CA GLU A 10 16.18 19.26 -5.56
C GLU A 10 15.59 18.16 -4.66
N PHE A 11 16.38 17.64 -3.74
CA PHE A 11 15.90 16.66 -2.77
C PHE A 11 14.80 17.24 -1.87
N SER A 12 14.90 18.50 -1.45
CA SER A 12 13.85 19.16 -0.67
C SER A 12 12.53 19.27 -1.45
N TRP A 13 12.55 19.66 -2.72
CA TRP A 13 11.34 19.70 -3.55
C TRP A 13 10.73 18.32 -3.76
N PHE A 14 11.57 17.29 -3.93
CA PHE A 14 11.11 15.91 -3.97
C PHE A 14 10.41 15.51 -2.67
N LEU A 15 10.99 15.84 -1.52
CA LEU A 15 10.42 15.55 -0.20
C LEU A 15 9.06 16.27 0.01
N ILE A 16 8.93 17.51 -0.43
CA ILE A 16 7.64 18.23 -0.39
C ILE A 16 6.59 17.49 -1.22
N GLY A 17 6.92 17.10 -2.45
CA GLY A 17 6.03 16.32 -3.31
C GLY A 17 5.65 14.98 -2.70
N GLN A 18 6.59 14.32 -2.04
CA GLN A 18 6.37 13.06 -1.31
C GLN A 18 5.43 13.25 -0.12
N ALA A 19 5.69 14.25 0.72
CA ALA A 19 4.85 14.56 1.88
C ALA A 19 3.42 14.88 1.45
N SER A 20 3.27 15.68 0.41
CA SER A 20 2.00 16.07 -0.18
C SER A 20 1.18 14.86 -0.66
N TRP A 21 1.79 13.97 -1.44
CA TRP A 21 1.15 12.74 -1.92
C TRP A 21 0.71 11.83 -0.77
N PHE A 22 1.60 11.57 0.20
CA PHE A 22 1.27 10.66 1.29
C PHE A 22 0.30 11.24 2.31
N SER A 23 0.27 12.57 2.49
CA SER A 23 -0.80 13.21 3.26
C SER A 23 -2.14 13.06 2.55
N ALA A 24 -2.21 13.27 1.22
CA ALA A 24 -3.42 13.05 0.44
C ALA A 24 -3.87 11.58 0.47
N PHE A 25 -2.94 10.63 0.40
CA PHE A 25 -3.21 9.21 0.58
C PHE A 25 -3.75 8.90 1.99
N GLY A 26 -3.19 9.52 3.03
CA GLY A 26 -3.68 9.37 4.41
C GLY A 26 -5.11 9.89 4.57
N VAL A 27 -5.43 11.05 4.00
CA VAL A 27 -6.82 11.56 3.97
C VAL A 27 -7.74 10.54 3.30
N GLN A 28 -7.36 10.04 2.13
CA GLN A 28 -8.15 9.05 1.37
C GLN A 28 -8.36 7.75 2.16
N ALA A 29 -7.34 7.25 2.85
CA ALA A 29 -7.40 5.98 3.59
C ALA A 29 -8.42 6.02 4.75
N VAL A 30 -8.71 7.20 5.29
CA VAL A 30 -9.73 7.39 6.33
C VAL A 30 -11.07 7.80 5.73
N LEU A 31 -11.05 8.78 4.82
CA LEU A 31 -12.26 9.40 4.28
C LEU A 31 -13.05 8.45 3.38
N PHE A 32 -12.37 7.64 2.57
CA PHE A 32 -13.04 6.75 1.62
C PHE A 32 -13.90 5.67 2.31
N PRO A 33 -13.36 4.86 3.25
CA PRO A 33 -14.21 3.94 4.00
C PRO A 33 -15.25 4.67 4.87
N TYR A 34 -14.93 5.83 5.44
CA TYR A 34 -15.89 6.64 6.20
C TYR A 34 -17.10 7.05 5.35
N LEU A 35 -16.90 7.50 4.12
CA LEU A 35 -17.98 7.86 3.20
C LEU A 35 -18.89 6.69 2.89
N ILE A 36 -18.32 5.50 2.67
CA ILE A 36 -19.10 4.30 2.34
C ILE A 36 -19.87 3.79 3.55
N VAL A 37 -19.18 3.65 4.67
CA VAL A 37 -19.71 2.95 5.85
C VAL A 37 -20.56 3.86 6.71
N ASN A 38 -20.14 5.11 6.98
CA ASN A 38 -20.80 6.01 7.92
C ASN A 38 -21.74 7.02 7.24
N VAL A 39 -21.42 7.47 6.03
CA VAL A 39 -22.23 8.49 5.34
C VAL A 39 -23.29 7.84 4.44
N LEU A 40 -22.90 6.86 3.63
CA LEU A 40 -23.82 6.12 2.77
C LEU A 40 -24.48 4.94 3.45
N LEU A 41 -24.02 4.56 4.67
CA LEU A 41 -24.53 3.43 5.45
C LEU A 41 -24.54 2.11 4.67
N GLN A 42 -23.56 1.92 3.79
CA GLN A 42 -23.47 0.73 2.95
C GLN A 42 -22.96 -0.48 3.74
N GLY A 43 -23.32 -1.67 3.25
CA GLY A 43 -22.92 -2.95 3.81
C GLY A 43 -21.53 -3.44 3.40
N PRO A 44 -21.14 -4.64 3.87
CA PRO A 44 -19.85 -5.25 3.54
C PRO A 44 -19.61 -5.45 2.05
N GLU A 45 -20.64 -5.82 1.28
CA GLU A 45 -20.55 -6.02 -0.17
C GLU A 45 -20.08 -4.75 -0.87
N GLN A 46 -20.72 -3.63 -0.58
CA GLN A 46 -20.45 -2.35 -1.23
C GLN A 46 -19.07 -1.82 -0.88
N ILE A 47 -18.60 -1.98 0.36
CA ILE A 47 -17.24 -1.58 0.71
C ILE A 47 -16.21 -2.48 0.03
N GLY A 48 -16.47 -3.79 -0.08
CA GLY A 48 -15.62 -4.71 -0.83
C GLY A 48 -15.51 -4.35 -2.30
N LEU A 49 -16.63 -4.04 -2.95
CA LEU A 49 -16.69 -3.58 -4.34
C LEU A 49 -15.95 -2.25 -4.53
N ALA A 50 -16.13 -1.30 -3.62
CA ALA A 50 -15.47 0.00 -3.69
C ALA A 50 -13.94 -0.11 -3.51
N GLN A 51 -13.47 -0.98 -2.61
CA GLN A 51 -12.04 -1.26 -2.45
C GLN A 51 -11.46 -1.98 -3.67
N MET A 52 -12.20 -2.92 -4.27
CA MET A 52 -11.81 -3.53 -5.54
C MET A 52 -11.73 -2.50 -6.66
N ALA A 53 -12.68 -1.58 -6.75
CA ALA A 53 -12.69 -0.48 -7.73
C ALA A 53 -11.49 0.48 -7.53
N MET A 54 -11.05 0.70 -6.28
CA MET A 54 -9.89 1.53 -5.96
C MET A 54 -8.57 0.85 -6.34
N MET A 55 -8.44 -0.45 -6.05
CA MET A 55 -7.17 -1.17 -6.22
C MET A 55 -7.04 -1.84 -7.60
N GLY A 56 -8.16 -2.22 -8.23
CA GLY A 56 -8.17 -2.95 -9.50
C GLY A 56 -7.46 -2.23 -10.65
N PRO A 57 -7.78 -0.96 -10.93
CA PRO A 57 -7.09 -0.19 -11.96
C PRO A 57 -5.59 -0.06 -11.70
N SER A 58 -5.19 0.12 -10.44
CA SER A 58 -3.77 0.17 -10.05
C SER A 58 -3.04 -1.11 -10.44
N LEU A 59 -3.64 -2.27 -10.21
CA LEU A 59 -3.07 -3.56 -10.55
C LEU A 59 -2.91 -3.72 -12.07
N LEU A 60 -3.96 -3.42 -12.83
CA LEU A 60 -3.96 -3.58 -14.29
C LEU A 60 -3.00 -2.63 -14.99
N LEU A 61 -2.90 -1.40 -14.50
CA LEU A 61 -2.13 -0.33 -15.14
C LEU A 61 -0.68 -0.21 -14.62
N MET A 62 -0.30 -0.90 -13.53
CA MET A 62 1.02 -0.78 -12.91
C MET A 62 2.16 -1.11 -13.88
N LEU A 63 1.99 -2.13 -14.74
CA LEU A 63 2.99 -2.49 -15.74
C LEU A 63 3.14 -1.40 -16.81
N VAL A 64 2.01 -0.81 -17.23
CA VAL A 64 2.00 0.31 -18.17
C VAL A 64 2.64 1.55 -17.53
N GLY A 65 2.34 1.79 -16.24
CA GLY A 65 2.91 2.88 -15.45
C GLY A 65 4.43 2.87 -15.41
N GLY A 66 5.04 1.69 -15.25
CA GLY A 66 6.49 1.53 -15.31
C GLY A 66 7.08 1.94 -16.67
N VAL A 67 6.50 1.42 -17.75
CA VAL A 67 6.95 1.75 -19.13
C VAL A 67 6.82 3.24 -19.43
N VAL A 68 5.72 3.86 -18.99
CA VAL A 68 5.48 5.32 -19.17
C VAL A 68 6.49 6.13 -18.34
N ALA A 69 6.80 5.70 -17.12
CA ALA A 69 7.79 6.37 -16.27
C ALA A 69 9.19 6.35 -16.91
N ASP A 70 9.60 5.22 -17.49
CA ASP A 70 10.91 5.06 -18.14
C ASP A 70 11.05 5.89 -19.42
N ALA A 71 9.94 6.14 -20.13
CA ALA A 71 9.93 6.87 -21.41
C ALA A 71 9.69 8.39 -21.26
N SER A 72 9.40 8.88 -20.05
CA SER A 72 8.89 10.24 -19.82
C SER A 72 9.86 11.11 -19.01
N ASP A 73 9.75 12.43 -19.15
CA ASP A 73 10.32 13.37 -18.16
C ASP A 73 9.58 13.20 -16.82
N LEU A 74 10.24 12.53 -15.87
CA LEU A 74 9.64 12.18 -14.55
C LEU A 74 9.07 13.39 -13.82
N ARG A 75 9.67 14.57 -13.99
CA ARG A 75 9.17 15.81 -13.41
C ARG A 75 7.81 16.19 -13.96
N LYS A 76 7.68 16.25 -15.30
CA LYS A 76 6.44 16.58 -15.98
C LYS A 76 5.39 15.52 -15.77
N LEU A 77 5.81 14.23 -15.83
CA LEU A 77 4.93 13.10 -15.60
C LEU A 77 4.32 13.16 -14.19
N LEU A 78 5.12 13.34 -13.13
CA LEU A 78 4.59 13.42 -11.76
C LEU A 78 3.71 14.65 -11.56
N ALA A 79 4.08 15.80 -12.12
CA ALA A 79 3.25 16.99 -12.04
C ALA A 79 1.89 16.78 -12.72
N SER A 80 1.86 16.25 -13.95
CA SER A 80 0.61 15.98 -14.67
C SER A 80 -0.23 14.92 -13.96
N LEU A 81 0.38 13.82 -13.48
CA LEU A 81 -0.33 12.77 -12.77
C LEU A 81 -0.95 13.27 -11.45
N GLN A 82 -0.27 14.13 -10.71
CA GLN A 82 -0.82 14.68 -9.47
C GLN A 82 -1.93 15.71 -9.75
N CYS A 83 -1.82 16.50 -10.82
CA CYS A 83 -2.93 17.35 -11.27
C CYS A 83 -4.15 16.53 -11.68
N VAL A 84 -3.94 15.44 -12.45
CA VAL A 84 -5.04 14.54 -12.85
C VAL A 84 -5.62 13.83 -11.62
N ALA A 85 -4.79 13.39 -10.69
CA ALA A 85 -5.23 12.75 -9.44
C ALA A 85 -6.00 13.71 -8.50
N ALA A 86 -5.85 15.03 -8.67
CA ALA A 86 -6.64 16.02 -7.94
C ALA A 86 -8.08 16.17 -8.47
N LEU A 87 -8.35 15.78 -9.71
CA LEU A 87 -9.68 15.90 -10.32
C LEU A 87 -10.75 15.01 -9.66
N PRO A 88 -10.50 13.70 -9.37
CA PRO A 88 -11.49 12.86 -8.70
C PRO A 88 -11.98 13.41 -7.36
N PRO A 89 -11.11 13.81 -6.41
CA PRO A 89 -11.57 14.38 -5.15
C PRO A 89 -12.27 15.72 -5.32
N LEU A 90 -11.86 16.58 -6.28
CA LEU A 90 -12.59 17.82 -6.60
C LEU A 90 -13.97 17.50 -7.13
N ALA A 91 -14.08 16.61 -8.11
CA ALA A 91 -15.36 16.23 -8.71
C ALA A 91 -16.31 15.61 -7.68
N LEU A 92 -15.79 14.69 -6.83
CA LEU A 92 -16.59 14.09 -5.77
C LEU A 92 -17.01 15.13 -4.73
N GLY A 93 -16.12 16.05 -4.33
CA GLY A 93 -16.43 17.13 -3.40
C GLY A 93 -17.55 18.04 -3.91
N CYS A 94 -17.48 18.44 -5.18
CA CYS A 94 -18.55 19.21 -5.83
C CYS A 94 -19.86 18.40 -5.94
N ALA A 95 -19.77 17.13 -6.32
CA ALA A 95 -20.95 16.26 -6.42
C ALA A 95 -21.65 16.09 -5.06
N LEU A 96 -20.90 15.94 -3.97
CA LEU A 96 -21.44 15.84 -2.61
C LEU A 96 -22.20 17.12 -2.19
N LEU A 97 -21.72 18.30 -2.61
CA LEU A 97 -22.38 19.58 -2.30
C LEU A 97 -23.66 19.79 -3.09
N VAL A 98 -23.73 19.30 -4.34
CA VAL A 98 -24.87 19.55 -5.25
C VAL A 98 -25.92 18.46 -5.17
N TYR A 99 -25.49 17.21 -5.19
CA TYR A 99 -26.39 16.05 -5.31
C TYR A 99 -26.45 15.20 -4.05
N GLY A 100 -25.60 15.47 -3.05
CA GLY A 100 -25.41 14.61 -1.90
C GLY A 100 -24.56 13.37 -2.19
N PRO A 101 -24.35 12.51 -1.17
CA PRO A 101 -23.54 11.32 -1.30
C PRO A 101 -24.25 10.23 -2.11
N THR A 102 -23.58 9.72 -3.15
CA THR A 102 -24.08 8.61 -3.98
C THR A 102 -23.01 7.55 -4.16
N PHE A 103 -23.39 6.29 -4.13
CA PHE A 103 -22.44 5.18 -4.29
C PHE A 103 -21.78 5.16 -5.68
N PRO A 104 -22.48 5.40 -6.80
CA PRO A 104 -21.83 5.47 -8.12
C PRO A 104 -20.76 6.56 -8.23
N ALA A 105 -20.95 7.73 -7.60
CA ALA A 105 -19.94 8.79 -7.59
C ALA A 105 -18.67 8.35 -6.83
N LEU A 106 -18.82 7.60 -5.73
CA LEU A 106 -17.71 7.01 -4.99
C LEU A 106 -16.96 5.94 -5.81
N ILE A 107 -17.68 5.11 -6.56
CA ILE A 107 -17.04 4.13 -7.46
C ILE A 107 -16.28 4.84 -8.59
N ALA A 108 -16.86 5.88 -9.19
CA ALA A 108 -16.16 6.68 -10.20
C ALA A 108 -14.87 7.32 -9.65
N TYR A 109 -14.96 7.91 -8.45
CA TYR A 109 -13.79 8.41 -7.73
C TYR A 109 -12.74 7.31 -7.52
N ALA A 110 -13.16 6.13 -7.03
CA ALA A 110 -12.26 5.00 -6.75
C ALA A 110 -11.53 4.53 -8.02
N LEU A 111 -12.23 4.34 -9.12
CA LEU A 111 -11.65 3.93 -10.40
C LEU A 111 -10.63 4.95 -10.92
N CYS A 112 -11.00 6.23 -10.95
CA CYS A 112 -10.15 7.30 -11.47
C CYS A 112 -8.91 7.53 -10.59
N TYR A 113 -9.10 7.61 -9.26
CA TYR A 113 -8.00 7.83 -8.33
C TYR A 113 -7.06 6.61 -8.28
N GLY A 114 -7.62 5.39 -8.28
CA GLY A 114 -6.86 4.14 -8.35
C GLY A 114 -6.04 4.02 -9.64
N ALA A 115 -6.57 4.44 -10.78
CA ALA A 115 -5.81 4.48 -12.03
C ALA A 115 -4.60 5.42 -11.95
N CYS A 116 -4.75 6.60 -11.34
CA CYS A 116 -3.64 7.54 -11.14
C CYS A 116 -2.53 6.95 -10.28
N GLN A 117 -2.88 6.19 -9.23
CA GLN A 117 -1.89 5.55 -8.34
C GLN A 117 -0.94 4.61 -9.08
N ALA A 118 -1.41 3.91 -10.11
CA ALA A 118 -0.61 2.98 -10.91
C ALA A 118 0.64 3.62 -11.54
N PHE A 119 0.54 4.89 -11.90
CA PHE A 119 1.61 5.62 -12.58
C PHE A 119 2.49 6.41 -11.61
N VAL A 120 1.91 6.91 -10.52
CA VAL A 120 2.65 7.78 -9.58
C VAL A 120 3.73 7.00 -8.83
N LEU A 121 3.46 5.76 -8.42
CA LEU A 121 4.40 4.97 -7.62
C LEU A 121 5.72 4.71 -8.36
N PRO A 122 5.73 4.13 -9.59
CA PRO A 122 6.97 3.89 -10.32
C PRO A 122 7.69 5.18 -10.71
N ALA A 123 6.96 6.22 -11.11
CA ALA A 123 7.56 7.51 -11.47
C ALA A 123 8.26 8.18 -10.28
N ARG A 124 7.69 8.05 -9.09
CA ARG A 124 8.28 8.57 -7.86
C ARG A 124 9.52 7.82 -7.44
N ASP A 125 9.51 6.48 -7.51
CA ASP A 125 10.66 5.65 -7.13
C ASP A 125 11.83 5.88 -8.10
N ALA A 126 11.56 6.05 -9.39
CA ALA A 126 12.55 6.45 -10.38
C ALA A 126 13.13 7.85 -10.09
N LEU A 127 12.27 8.81 -9.70
CA LEU A 127 12.72 10.15 -9.35
C LEU A 127 13.54 10.16 -8.07
N LEU A 128 13.17 9.37 -7.04
CA LEU A 128 13.96 9.23 -5.82
C LEU A 128 15.39 8.77 -6.12
N SER A 129 15.54 7.74 -6.94
CA SER A 129 16.84 7.23 -7.35
C SER A 129 17.70 8.31 -8.04
N ARG A 130 17.07 9.20 -8.81
CA ARG A 130 17.74 10.29 -9.50
C ARG A 130 18.21 11.41 -8.55
N VAL A 131 17.37 11.82 -7.59
CA VAL A 131 17.67 12.94 -6.69
C VAL A 131 18.49 12.53 -5.46
N ALA A 132 18.64 11.23 -5.19
CA ALA A 132 19.38 10.67 -4.06
C ALA A 132 20.89 10.96 -4.13
N GLY A 133 21.45 11.15 -5.34
CA GLY A 133 22.87 11.40 -5.53
C GLY A 133 23.75 10.24 -5.05
N SER A 134 24.83 10.54 -4.35
CA SER A 134 25.80 9.53 -3.86
C SER A 134 25.33 8.78 -2.61
N ASP A 135 24.39 9.31 -1.83
CA ASP A 135 23.91 8.72 -0.58
C ASP A 135 22.46 8.21 -0.71
N VAL A 136 22.29 7.20 -1.56
CA VAL A 136 20.97 6.59 -1.84
C VAL A 136 20.34 6.04 -0.57
N GLN A 137 21.10 5.44 0.34
CA GLN A 137 20.55 4.85 1.56
C GLN A 137 19.93 5.92 2.45
N ARG A 138 20.60 7.03 2.66
CA ARG A 138 20.09 8.15 3.46
C ARG A 138 18.87 8.78 2.82
N ALA A 139 18.87 8.96 1.50
CA ALA A 139 17.74 9.50 0.75
C ALA A 139 16.51 8.60 0.87
N VAL A 140 16.65 7.28 0.67
CA VAL A 140 15.57 6.31 0.83
C VAL A 140 15.03 6.28 2.26
N THR A 141 15.92 6.29 3.27
CA THR A 141 15.51 6.29 4.68
C THR A 141 14.73 7.56 5.02
N SER A 142 15.21 8.73 4.60
CA SER A 142 14.54 10.02 4.84
C SER A 142 13.17 10.08 4.13
N ALA A 143 13.11 9.62 2.89
CA ALA A 143 11.87 9.55 2.12
C ALA A 143 10.85 8.62 2.79
N THR A 144 11.26 7.45 3.28
CA THR A 144 10.39 6.50 3.96
C THR A 144 9.89 7.04 5.31
N ALA A 145 10.77 7.66 6.10
CA ALA A 145 10.38 8.29 7.35
C ALA A 145 9.34 9.40 7.13
N LEU A 146 9.58 10.26 6.14
CA LEU A 146 8.64 11.32 5.76
C LEU A 146 7.32 10.76 5.24
N GLN A 147 7.36 9.64 4.48
CA GLN A 147 6.15 8.95 4.02
C GLN A 147 5.23 8.60 5.19
N PHE A 148 5.74 7.90 6.20
CA PHE A 148 4.93 7.51 7.36
C PHE A 148 4.47 8.71 8.18
N ALA A 149 5.34 9.70 8.40
CA ALA A 149 4.95 10.93 9.09
C ALA A 149 3.82 11.67 8.35
N SER A 150 3.92 11.80 7.03
CA SER A 150 2.92 12.44 6.20
C SER A 150 1.60 11.65 6.14
N GLN A 151 1.66 10.31 6.14
CA GLN A 151 0.46 9.48 6.25
C GLN A 151 -0.29 9.74 7.57
N ILE A 152 0.44 9.83 8.68
CA ILE A 152 -0.16 10.13 10.00
C ILE A 152 -0.84 11.51 9.97
N VAL A 153 -0.18 12.52 9.39
CA VAL A 153 -0.80 13.85 9.19
C VAL A 153 -2.09 13.72 8.35
N GLY A 154 -2.04 12.95 7.27
CA GLY A 154 -3.20 12.67 6.44
C GLY A 154 -4.33 11.96 7.21
N PHE A 155 -4.02 11.01 8.09
CA PHE A 155 -5.02 10.35 8.93
C PHE A 155 -5.69 11.33 9.90
N VAL A 156 -4.92 12.24 10.50
CA VAL A 156 -5.47 13.28 11.38
C VAL A 156 -6.41 14.21 10.59
N ILE A 157 -5.99 14.65 9.41
CA ILE A 157 -6.86 15.45 8.53
C ILE A 157 -8.11 14.64 8.16
N GLY A 158 -7.98 13.38 7.71
CA GLY A 158 -9.10 12.50 7.36
C GLY A 158 -10.04 12.26 8.53
N GLY A 159 -9.50 12.10 9.74
CA GLY A 159 -10.26 11.94 10.98
C GLY A 159 -11.14 13.15 11.33
N SER A 160 -10.79 14.35 10.86
CA SER A 160 -11.60 15.54 11.07
C SER A 160 -12.89 15.60 10.22
N ALA A 161 -13.17 14.58 9.38
CA ALA A 161 -14.35 14.52 8.52
C ALA A 161 -15.67 14.66 9.29
N ARG A 162 -15.73 14.14 10.50
CA ARG A 162 -16.90 14.27 11.39
C ARG A 162 -17.21 15.74 11.72
N PHE A 163 -16.19 16.60 11.82
CA PHE A 163 -16.33 17.99 12.26
C PHE A 163 -16.40 18.98 11.08
N LEU A 164 -15.59 18.76 10.03
CA LEU A 164 -15.46 19.67 8.90
C LEU A 164 -16.33 19.29 7.71
N GLY A 165 -16.85 18.05 7.71
CA GLY A 165 -17.58 17.50 6.58
C GLY A 165 -16.69 16.94 5.47
N ALA A 166 -17.20 15.94 4.77
CA ALA A 166 -16.46 15.24 3.71
C ALA A 166 -16.03 16.12 2.53
N PRO A 167 -16.85 17.10 2.03
CA PRO A 167 -16.44 17.96 0.92
C PRO A 167 -15.17 18.75 1.21
N VAL A 168 -15.04 19.31 2.43
CA VAL A 168 -13.85 20.09 2.83
C VAL A 168 -12.59 19.23 2.76
N LEU A 169 -12.69 17.97 3.18
CA LEU A 169 -11.55 17.06 3.15
C LEU A 169 -11.19 16.59 1.74
N LEU A 170 -12.17 16.40 0.87
CA LEU A 170 -11.93 16.12 -0.54
C LEU A 170 -11.22 17.29 -1.23
N PHE A 171 -11.62 18.53 -0.93
CA PHE A 171 -10.92 19.70 -1.41
C PHE A 171 -9.51 19.82 -0.81
N SER A 172 -9.32 19.53 0.48
CA SER A 172 -7.99 19.50 1.09
C SER A 172 -7.08 18.44 0.46
N GLN A 173 -7.62 17.25 0.13
CA GLN A 173 -6.92 16.22 -0.61
C GLN A 173 -6.46 16.70 -1.99
N ALA A 174 -7.35 17.39 -2.72
CA ALA A 174 -7.02 17.95 -4.02
C ALA A 174 -5.94 19.04 -3.91
N VAL A 175 -6.03 19.92 -2.92
CA VAL A 175 -5.00 20.97 -2.65
C VAL A 175 -3.65 20.30 -2.35
N LEU A 176 -3.61 19.29 -1.51
CA LEU A 176 -2.39 18.51 -1.26
C LEU A 176 -1.79 17.97 -2.55
N LEU A 177 -2.59 17.38 -3.44
CA LEU A 177 -2.11 16.84 -4.72
C LEU A 177 -1.59 17.96 -5.65
N ILE A 178 -2.24 19.11 -5.69
CA ILE A 178 -1.79 20.27 -6.47
C ILE A 178 -0.45 20.83 -5.92
N VAL A 179 -0.31 20.90 -4.58
CA VAL A 179 0.97 21.30 -3.96
C VAL A 179 2.10 20.34 -4.37
N GLY A 180 1.81 19.03 -4.41
CA GLY A 180 2.77 18.03 -4.90
C GLY A 180 3.12 18.21 -6.38
N ALA A 181 2.15 18.55 -7.23
CA ALA A 181 2.38 18.84 -8.64
C ALA A 181 3.29 20.08 -8.82
N LEU A 182 3.03 21.14 -8.06
CA LEU A 182 3.86 22.34 -8.07
C LEU A 182 5.28 22.08 -7.57
N ALA A 183 5.43 21.25 -6.54
CA ALA A 183 6.74 20.81 -6.06
C ALA A 183 7.50 20.02 -7.13
N ALA A 184 6.85 19.12 -7.85
CA ALA A 184 7.45 18.37 -8.95
C ALA A 184 7.94 19.31 -10.08
N LEU A 185 7.21 20.35 -10.42
CA LEU A 185 7.60 21.34 -11.44
C LEU A 185 8.84 22.16 -11.05
N ARG A 186 9.16 22.29 -9.76
CA ARG A 186 10.36 22.99 -9.25
C ARG A 186 11.65 22.16 -9.35
N LEU A 187 11.54 20.89 -9.70
CA LEU A 187 12.70 20.02 -9.95
C LEU A 187 13.37 20.41 -11.27
N SER A 188 14.69 20.20 -11.35
CA SER A 188 15.41 20.44 -12.61
C SER A 188 15.02 19.40 -13.67
N PRO A 189 14.99 19.80 -14.96
CA PRO A 189 14.84 18.84 -16.05
C PRO A 189 15.93 17.76 -15.97
N ALA A 190 15.62 16.54 -16.38
CA ALA A 190 16.63 15.52 -16.52
C ALA A 190 17.67 15.99 -17.56
N PRO A 191 18.98 15.80 -17.33
CA PRO A 191 19.94 15.90 -18.42
C PRO A 191 19.46 14.97 -19.53
N SER A 192 19.35 15.46 -20.75
CA SER A 192 19.11 14.62 -21.92
C SER A 192 20.36 13.79 -22.13
N ILE A 193 20.43 12.64 -21.46
CA ILE A 193 21.43 11.61 -21.81
C ILE A 193 20.89 10.99 -23.09
N PRO A 194 21.64 11.10 -24.21
CA PRO A 194 21.28 10.35 -25.42
C PRO A 194 21.35 8.87 -25.03
N SER A 195 20.21 8.27 -24.73
CA SER A 195 20.16 6.82 -24.57
C SER A 195 20.46 6.24 -25.95
N SER A 196 21.60 5.57 -26.10
CA SER A 196 21.89 4.77 -27.26
C SER A 196 20.72 3.80 -27.49
N GLU A 197 20.33 3.59 -28.74
CA GLU A 197 19.22 2.69 -29.10
C GLU A 197 19.40 1.28 -28.51
N ASP A 198 20.65 0.88 -28.26
CA ASP A 198 21.04 -0.38 -27.61
C ASP A 198 20.63 -0.48 -26.13
N ASP A 199 20.66 0.64 -25.37
CA ASP A 199 20.20 0.66 -23.97
C ASP A 199 18.67 0.65 -23.86
N ARG A 200 17.96 1.23 -24.83
CA ARG A 200 16.50 1.18 -24.90
C ARG A 200 15.95 -0.21 -25.18
N SER A 201 16.70 -1.05 -25.89
CA SER A 201 16.30 -2.42 -26.20
C SER A 201 16.51 -3.39 -25.04
N LYS A 202 17.49 -3.12 -24.16
CA LYS A 202 17.82 -3.97 -23.00
C LYS A 202 16.95 -3.72 -21.77
N GLY A 203 16.26 -2.58 -21.68
CA GLY A 203 15.45 -2.18 -20.50
C GLY A 203 13.96 -2.44 -20.63
N ARG A 204 13.43 -2.78 -21.81
CA ARG A 204 11.99 -3.04 -21.96
C ARG A 204 11.63 -4.41 -21.39
N PRO A 205 10.80 -4.49 -20.31
CA PRO A 205 10.29 -5.77 -19.85
C PRO A 205 9.42 -6.38 -20.97
N ARG A 206 9.93 -7.42 -21.63
CA ARG A 206 9.14 -8.22 -22.56
C ARG A 206 8.19 -9.10 -21.74
N LEU A 207 6.96 -9.31 -22.22
CA LEU A 207 6.02 -10.23 -21.57
C LEU A 207 6.63 -11.62 -21.32
N GLY A 208 7.53 -12.08 -22.20
CA GLY A 208 8.33 -13.30 -22.01
C GLY A 208 9.28 -13.26 -20.79
N ASP A 209 9.70 -12.07 -20.38
CA ASP A 209 10.58 -11.89 -19.21
C ASP A 209 9.83 -12.10 -17.88
N ILE A 210 8.53 -11.82 -17.84
CA ILE A 210 7.68 -12.09 -16.69
C ILE A 210 7.47 -13.61 -16.55
N GLY A 211 7.28 -14.32 -17.67
CA GLY A 211 7.18 -15.79 -17.68
C GLY A 211 8.41 -16.46 -17.08
N SER A 212 9.62 -15.97 -17.42
CA SER A 212 10.87 -16.50 -16.86
C SER A 212 10.99 -16.27 -15.35
N ALA A 213 10.55 -15.11 -14.85
CA ALA A 213 10.54 -14.82 -13.42
C ALA A 213 9.52 -15.66 -12.65
N ILE A 214 8.33 -15.87 -13.22
CA ILE A 214 7.33 -16.77 -12.66
C ILE A 214 7.89 -18.21 -12.58
N THR A 215 8.54 -18.68 -13.63
CA THR A 215 9.18 -20.00 -13.65
C THR A 215 10.27 -20.11 -12.59
N GLU A 216 11.11 -19.07 -12.42
CA GLU A 216 12.14 -19.02 -11.37
C GLU A 216 11.51 -19.06 -9.96
N VAL A 217 10.42 -18.33 -9.74
CA VAL A 217 9.69 -18.35 -8.47
C VAL A 217 9.09 -19.74 -8.21
N LEU A 218 8.43 -20.35 -9.22
CA LEU A 218 7.79 -21.67 -9.07
C LEU A 218 8.82 -22.79 -8.80
N GLN A 219 10.01 -22.69 -9.36
CA GLN A 219 11.08 -23.66 -9.16
C GLN A 219 11.91 -23.43 -7.88
N SER A 220 11.82 -22.23 -7.31
CA SER A 220 12.61 -21.89 -6.12
C SER A 220 11.95 -22.35 -4.82
N ARG A 221 12.64 -23.22 -4.07
CA ARG A 221 12.18 -23.64 -2.74
C ARG A 221 12.13 -22.51 -1.70
N LYS A 222 12.77 -21.37 -1.95
CA LYS A 222 12.78 -20.21 -1.05
C LYS A 222 11.77 -19.15 -1.49
N LEU A 223 11.64 -18.86 -2.78
CA LEU A 223 10.78 -17.80 -3.31
C LEU A 223 9.31 -18.21 -3.34
N LEU A 224 9.01 -19.44 -3.78
CA LEU A 224 7.62 -19.91 -3.90
C LEU A 224 6.82 -19.78 -2.59
N PRO A 225 7.33 -20.25 -1.42
CA PRO A 225 6.59 -20.09 -0.17
C PRO A 225 6.35 -18.62 0.20
N VAL A 226 7.33 -17.75 -0.02
CA VAL A 226 7.19 -16.33 0.28
C VAL A 226 6.11 -15.69 -0.59
N VAL A 227 6.10 -15.98 -1.90
CA VAL A 227 5.08 -15.43 -2.81
C VAL A 227 3.69 -15.98 -2.47
N ILE A 228 3.55 -17.27 -2.16
CA ILE A 228 2.28 -17.87 -1.70
C ILE A 228 1.78 -17.18 -0.42
N LEU A 229 2.66 -16.94 0.55
CA LEU A 229 2.29 -16.24 1.78
C LEU A 229 1.88 -14.77 1.51
N MET A 230 2.52 -14.09 0.55
CA MET A 230 2.14 -12.73 0.15
C MET A 230 0.78 -12.70 -0.55
N VAL A 231 0.47 -13.70 -1.39
CA VAL A 231 -0.89 -13.89 -1.93
C VAL A 231 -1.90 -14.08 -0.80
N GLY A 232 -1.57 -14.88 0.21
CA GLY A 232 -2.42 -15.05 1.40
C GLY A 232 -2.64 -13.74 2.18
N VAL A 233 -1.61 -12.92 2.35
CA VAL A 233 -1.75 -11.59 2.95
C VAL A 233 -2.68 -10.71 2.11
N GLY A 234 -2.52 -10.71 0.78
CA GLY A 234 -3.40 -10.00 -0.14
C GLY A 234 -4.86 -10.47 -0.08
N LEU A 235 -5.10 -11.79 -0.01
CA LEU A 235 -6.45 -12.37 0.00
C LEU A 235 -7.16 -12.25 1.35
N PHE A 236 -6.44 -12.30 2.47
CA PHE A 236 -7.06 -12.41 3.79
C PHE A 236 -6.77 -11.21 4.69
N PHE A 237 -5.53 -10.70 4.76
CA PHE A 237 -5.17 -9.66 5.73
C PHE A 237 -5.54 -8.26 5.27
N ILE A 238 -5.20 -7.91 4.01
CA ILE A 238 -5.55 -6.59 3.45
C ILE A 238 -7.07 -6.39 3.44
N PRO A 239 -7.89 -7.37 2.97
CA PRO A 239 -9.33 -7.23 2.98
C PRO A 239 -9.93 -7.10 4.38
N VAL A 240 -9.41 -7.82 5.38
CA VAL A 240 -9.86 -7.64 6.76
C VAL A 240 -9.62 -6.20 7.20
N PHE A 241 -8.44 -5.63 6.92
CA PHE A 241 -8.14 -4.25 7.27
C PHE A 241 -9.02 -3.23 6.52
N MET A 242 -9.31 -3.48 5.24
CA MET A 242 -9.99 -2.51 4.38
C MET A 242 -11.53 -2.65 4.35
N VAL A 243 -12.06 -3.83 4.67
CA VAL A 243 -13.51 -4.12 4.61
C VAL A 243 -14.06 -4.40 6.01
N VAL A 244 -13.45 -5.37 6.72
CA VAL A 244 -14.00 -5.83 8.02
C VAL A 244 -13.85 -4.75 9.09
N ILE A 245 -12.66 -4.19 9.24
CA ILE A 245 -12.37 -3.23 10.31
C ILE A 245 -13.23 -1.96 10.22
N PRO A 246 -13.41 -1.29 9.06
CA PRO A 246 -14.30 -0.14 8.97
C PRO A 246 -15.76 -0.45 9.34
N VAL A 247 -16.28 -1.60 8.92
CA VAL A 247 -17.64 -2.05 9.30
C VAL A 247 -17.70 -2.30 10.81
N MET A 248 -16.70 -2.96 11.39
CA MET A 248 -16.63 -3.17 12.84
C MET A 248 -16.59 -1.86 13.63
N VAL A 249 -15.83 -0.88 13.17
CA VAL A 249 -15.73 0.44 13.80
C VAL A 249 -17.10 1.11 13.85
N ARG A 250 -17.87 1.03 12.78
CA ARG A 250 -19.25 1.59 12.76
C ARG A 250 -20.19 0.79 13.67
N ASP A 251 -20.29 -0.53 13.45
CA ASP A 251 -21.38 -1.34 13.98
C ASP A 251 -21.20 -1.73 15.44
N PHE A 252 -19.95 -1.95 15.89
CA PHE A 252 -19.69 -2.43 17.25
C PHE A 252 -19.10 -1.37 18.18
N TYR A 253 -18.45 -0.35 17.60
CA TYR A 253 -17.83 0.71 18.41
C TYR A 253 -18.49 2.07 18.23
N ALA A 254 -19.59 2.15 17.44
CA ALA A 254 -20.27 3.40 17.09
C ALA A 254 -19.29 4.50 16.63
N GLY A 255 -18.22 4.06 15.96
CA GLY A 255 -17.09 4.91 15.58
C GLY A 255 -17.37 5.72 14.32
N SER A 256 -16.59 6.77 14.16
CA SER A 256 -16.64 7.74 13.08
C SER A 256 -15.33 7.80 12.31
N SER A 257 -15.09 8.88 11.58
CA SER A 257 -13.79 9.16 10.94
C SER A 257 -12.62 9.24 11.93
N VAL A 258 -12.87 9.67 13.18
CA VAL A 258 -11.84 9.76 14.22
C VAL A 258 -11.33 8.35 14.58
N GLU A 259 -12.23 7.42 14.83
CA GLU A 259 -11.88 6.04 15.17
C GLU A 259 -11.18 5.34 14.00
N LEU A 260 -11.61 5.58 12.76
CA LEU A 260 -10.91 5.09 11.57
C LEU A 260 -9.50 5.68 11.44
N ALA A 261 -9.31 6.95 11.77
CA ALA A 261 -7.99 7.57 11.80
C ALA A 261 -7.09 6.94 12.89
N MET A 262 -7.65 6.67 14.09
CA MET A 262 -6.93 5.98 15.16
C MET A 262 -6.52 4.56 14.76
N VAL A 263 -7.39 3.80 14.09
CA VAL A 263 -7.10 2.47 13.54
C VAL A 263 -5.93 2.54 12.56
N ASN A 264 -6.00 3.43 11.57
CA ASN A 264 -4.93 3.60 10.58
C ASN A 264 -3.62 4.05 11.26
N GLY A 265 -3.70 4.98 12.20
CA GLY A 265 -2.56 5.46 13.00
C GLY A 265 -1.92 4.34 13.82
N ALA A 266 -2.71 3.56 14.56
CA ALA A 266 -2.23 2.43 15.35
C ALA A 266 -1.52 1.37 14.47
N PHE A 267 -2.10 1.03 13.31
CA PHE A 267 -1.50 0.09 12.35
C PHE A 267 -0.15 0.59 11.83
N VAL A 268 -0.08 1.85 11.39
CA VAL A 268 1.16 2.43 10.85
C VAL A 268 2.22 2.58 11.95
N LEU A 269 1.85 2.99 13.17
CA LEU A 269 2.76 3.05 14.31
C LEU A 269 3.34 1.66 14.64
N GLY A 270 2.52 0.62 14.63
CA GLY A 270 2.99 -0.75 14.79
C GLY A 270 3.99 -1.16 13.70
N THR A 271 3.69 -0.85 12.44
CA THR A 271 4.57 -1.12 11.30
C THR A 271 5.90 -0.39 11.43
N ILE A 272 5.89 0.89 11.82
CA ILE A 272 7.11 1.68 12.04
C ILE A 272 7.93 1.06 13.17
N THR A 273 7.30 0.76 14.30
CA THR A 273 7.98 0.22 15.49
C THR A 273 8.70 -1.08 15.14
N SER A 274 8.02 -2.03 14.49
CA SER A 274 8.64 -3.31 14.11
C SER A 274 9.76 -3.13 13.10
N THR A 275 9.61 -2.24 12.12
CA THR A 275 10.63 -1.94 11.12
C THR A 275 11.87 -1.32 11.77
N VAL A 276 11.70 -0.35 12.67
CA VAL A 276 12.80 0.28 13.41
C VAL A 276 13.53 -0.73 14.31
N VAL A 277 12.76 -1.60 14.99
CA VAL A 277 13.35 -2.69 15.81
C VAL A 277 14.18 -3.63 14.95
N LEU A 278 13.69 -4.03 13.77
CA LEU A 278 14.43 -4.88 12.83
C LEU A 278 15.71 -4.19 12.32
N MET A 279 15.66 -2.88 12.05
CA MET A 279 16.84 -2.12 11.61
C MET A 279 17.92 -2.01 12.69
N ARG A 280 17.53 -1.93 13.97
CA ARG A 280 18.45 -1.81 15.10
C ARG A 280 19.00 -3.13 15.60
N ARG A 281 18.39 -4.25 15.23
CA ARG A 281 18.85 -5.61 15.61
C ARG A 281 19.75 -6.21 14.55
N ALA A 282 20.54 -7.20 14.96
CA ALA A 282 21.29 -8.02 14.02
C ALA A 282 20.34 -8.73 13.04
N ALA A 283 20.83 -9.03 11.84
CA ALA A 283 20.04 -9.66 10.79
C ALA A 283 19.36 -10.94 11.30
N VAL A 284 18.08 -11.07 10.96
CA VAL A 284 17.24 -12.21 11.40
C VAL A 284 17.74 -13.48 10.72
N GLN A 285 18.37 -14.37 11.48
CA GLN A 285 18.94 -15.61 10.96
C GLN A 285 17.87 -16.63 10.55
N ARG A 286 16.73 -16.68 11.26
CA ARG A 286 15.63 -17.62 11.01
C ARG A 286 14.47 -16.91 10.33
N GLN A 287 14.69 -16.45 9.10
CA GLN A 287 13.75 -15.61 8.35
C GLN A 287 12.38 -16.29 8.16
N GLY A 288 12.36 -17.59 7.82
CA GLY A 288 11.11 -18.33 7.64
C GLY A 288 10.25 -18.40 8.91
N ARG A 289 10.90 -18.62 10.07
CA ARG A 289 10.19 -18.61 11.38
C ARG A 289 9.60 -17.24 11.69
N ALA A 290 10.34 -16.18 11.45
CA ALA A 290 9.89 -14.83 11.76
C ALA A 290 8.63 -14.45 10.96
N ILE A 291 8.60 -14.78 9.66
CA ILE A 291 7.41 -14.56 8.82
C ILE A 291 6.24 -15.40 9.30
N LEU A 292 6.44 -16.72 9.52
CA LEU A 292 5.35 -17.61 9.93
C LEU A 292 4.77 -17.21 11.30
N VAL A 293 5.62 -16.89 12.28
CA VAL A 293 5.15 -16.41 13.60
C VAL A 293 4.38 -15.11 13.48
N ALA A 294 4.85 -14.15 12.68
CA ALA A 294 4.15 -12.89 12.48
C ALA A 294 2.79 -13.10 11.79
N LEU A 295 2.70 -13.99 10.80
CA LEU A 295 1.46 -14.33 10.11
C LEU A 295 0.49 -15.14 10.99
N ILE A 296 0.98 -16.08 11.80
CA ILE A 296 0.18 -16.80 12.79
C ILE A 296 -0.41 -15.80 13.80
N ALA A 297 0.42 -14.91 14.35
CA ALA A 297 -0.05 -13.88 15.27
C ALA A 297 -1.09 -12.97 14.61
N GLY A 298 -0.87 -12.54 13.36
CA GLY A 298 -1.83 -11.76 12.60
C GLY A 298 -3.16 -12.50 12.38
N ALA A 299 -3.12 -13.77 11.98
CA ALA A 299 -4.33 -14.59 11.81
C ALA A 299 -5.09 -14.77 13.13
N THR A 300 -4.37 -15.02 14.24
CA THR A 300 -4.95 -15.09 15.59
C THR A 300 -5.64 -13.78 15.96
N LEU A 301 -5.00 -12.61 15.70
CA LEU A 301 -5.60 -11.31 15.97
C LEU A 301 -6.89 -11.10 15.17
N ILE A 302 -6.94 -11.51 13.89
CA ILE A 302 -8.15 -11.46 13.08
C ILE A 302 -9.27 -12.32 13.70
N GLY A 303 -8.95 -13.52 14.16
CA GLY A 303 -9.90 -14.36 14.89
C GLY A 303 -10.41 -13.69 16.18
N LEU A 304 -9.51 -13.05 16.93
CA LEU A 304 -9.86 -12.33 18.15
C LEU A 304 -10.69 -11.06 17.90
N PHE A 305 -10.54 -10.36 16.76
CA PHE A 305 -11.42 -9.25 16.39
C PHE A 305 -12.88 -9.69 16.36
N SER A 306 -13.18 -10.91 15.91
CA SER A 306 -14.54 -11.44 15.86
C SER A 306 -15.21 -11.64 17.23
N LEU A 307 -14.45 -11.55 18.33
CA LEU A 307 -14.94 -11.60 19.71
C LEU A 307 -15.35 -10.22 20.26
N GLN A 308 -15.30 -9.17 19.44
CA GLN A 308 -15.66 -7.80 19.81
C GLN A 308 -14.96 -7.31 21.09
N PRO A 309 -13.60 -7.30 21.14
CA PRO A 309 -12.89 -6.88 22.34
C PRO A 309 -13.23 -5.43 22.69
N PRO A 310 -13.01 -5.01 23.96
CA PRO A 310 -13.15 -3.60 24.34
C PRO A 310 -12.33 -2.69 23.43
N GLN A 311 -12.84 -1.49 23.14
CA GLN A 311 -12.28 -0.58 22.14
C GLN A 311 -10.77 -0.31 22.32
N VAL A 312 -10.31 -0.11 23.56
CA VAL A 312 -8.89 0.12 23.86
C VAL A 312 -8.05 -1.10 23.45
N LEU A 313 -8.53 -2.31 23.80
CA LEU A 313 -7.85 -3.55 23.43
C LEU A 313 -7.83 -3.74 21.92
N PHE A 314 -8.91 -3.36 21.24
CA PHE A 314 -8.99 -3.38 19.78
C PHE A 314 -7.87 -2.54 19.14
N TYR A 315 -7.62 -1.31 19.59
CA TYR A 315 -6.52 -0.49 19.08
C TYR A 315 -5.13 -1.09 19.37
N VAL A 316 -4.94 -1.69 20.55
CA VAL A 316 -3.69 -2.42 20.86
C VAL A 316 -3.49 -3.61 19.93
N MET A 317 -4.56 -4.34 19.65
CA MET A 317 -4.52 -5.48 18.70
C MET A 317 -4.23 -5.01 17.27
N ILE A 318 -4.78 -3.88 16.83
CA ILE A 318 -4.46 -3.25 15.53
C ILE A 318 -2.98 -2.84 15.47
N TYR A 319 -2.44 -2.26 16.53
CA TYR A 319 -1.01 -1.94 16.63
C TYR A 319 -0.14 -3.21 16.51
N CYS A 320 -0.50 -4.29 17.20
CA CYS A 320 0.20 -5.58 17.09
C CYS A 320 0.07 -6.18 15.68
N PHE A 321 -1.10 -6.05 15.03
CA PHE A 321 -1.32 -6.48 13.66
C PHE A 321 -0.44 -5.71 12.68
N GLY A 322 -0.35 -4.38 12.83
CA GLY A 322 0.58 -3.53 12.07
C GLY A 322 2.05 -3.90 12.30
N SER A 323 2.42 -4.24 13.55
CA SER A 323 3.79 -4.70 13.89
C SER A 323 4.13 -5.99 13.14
N GLY A 324 3.20 -6.94 13.09
CA GLY A 324 3.33 -8.15 12.28
C GLY A 324 3.50 -7.85 10.79
N ALA A 325 2.72 -6.93 10.25
CA ALA A 325 2.82 -6.51 8.85
C ALA A 325 4.21 -5.95 8.51
N GLY A 326 4.79 -5.09 9.37
CA GLY A 326 6.14 -4.56 9.17
C GLY A 326 7.23 -5.65 9.15
N VAL A 327 7.11 -6.67 10.02
CA VAL A 327 8.01 -7.84 10.01
C VAL A 327 7.90 -8.60 8.70
N VAL A 328 6.66 -8.94 8.28
CA VAL A 328 6.39 -9.72 7.07
C VAL A 328 6.87 -8.99 5.82
N MET A 329 6.58 -7.70 5.69
CA MET A 329 7.00 -6.89 4.53
C MET A 329 8.52 -6.76 4.46
N SER A 330 9.18 -6.47 5.58
CA SER A 330 10.64 -6.28 5.62
C SER A 330 11.38 -7.58 5.30
N ILE A 331 11.07 -8.67 6.01
CA ILE A 331 11.77 -9.95 5.85
C ILE A 331 11.40 -10.60 4.51
N GLY A 332 10.12 -10.55 4.10
CA GLY A 332 9.66 -11.11 2.83
C GLY A 332 10.37 -10.48 1.64
N ARG A 333 10.50 -9.14 1.64
CA ARG A 333 11.26 -8.41 0.62
C ARG A 333 12.75 -8.77 0.63
N THR A 334 13.34 -8.94 1.82
CA THR A 334 14.74 -9.36 1.96
C THR A 334 14.96 -10.74 1.36
N ILE A 335 14.10 -11.74 1.67
CA ILE A 335 14.20 -13.08 1.07
C ILE A 335 14.07 -13.01 -0.45
N ALA A 336 13.09 -12.24 -0.95
CA ALA A 336 12.90 -12.07 -2.39
C ALA A 336 14.14 -11.46 -3.08
N GLN A 337 14.80 -10.50 -2.43
CA GLN A 337 16.02 -9.86 -2.95
C GLN A 337 17.26 -10.75 -2.87
N GLU A 338 17.45 -11.48 -1.76
CA GLU A 338 18.62 -12.32 -1.52
C GLU A 338 18.57 -13.64 -2.31
N SER A 339 17.36 -14.18 -2.53
CA SER A 339 17.16 -15.46 -3.24
C SER A 339 17.03 -15.35 -4.75
N ALA A 340 16.80 -14.15 -5.28
CA ALA A 340 16.70 -13.92 -6.72
C ALA A 340 18.09 -13.81 -7.38
N ARG A 341 18.24 -14.37 -8.57
CA ARG A 341 19.45 -14.17 -9.40
C ARG A 341 19.67 -12.67 -9.66
N PRO A 342 20.90 -12.15 -9.64
CA PRO A 342 21.16 -10.72 -9.85
C PRO A 342 20.48 -10.13 -11.10
N SER A 343 20.48 -10.87 -12.22
CA SER A 343 19.86 -10.50 -13.49
C SER A 343 18.32 -10.50 -13.48
N HIS A 344 17.69 -11.22 -12.55
CA HIS A 344 16.23 -11.38 -12.46
C HIS A 344 15.62 -10.71 -11.20
N ARG A 345 16.42 -10.10 -10.36
CA ARG A 345 16.00 -9.55 -9.05
C ARG A 345 14.81 -8.58 -9.17
N ALA A 346 14.85 -7.67 -10.12
CA ALA A 346 13.74 -6.73 -10.34
C ALA A 346 12.44 -7.43 -10.73
N ARG A 347 12.54 -8.46 -11.57
CA ARG A 347 11.38 -9.25 -12.04
C ARG A 347 10.78 -10.11 -10.92
N VAL A 348 11.63 -10.75 -10.11
CA VAL A 348 11.18 -11.54 -8.93
C VAL A 348 10.48 -10.63 -7.92
N LEU A 349 11.01 -9.42 -7.69
CA LEU A 349 10.33 -8.42 -6.85
C LEU A 349 9.00 -7.96 -7.43
N ALA A 350 8.89 -7.85 -8.76
CA ALA A 350 7.61 -7.55 -9.42
C ALA A 350 6.59 -8.67 -9.18
N VAL A 351 6.98 -9.95 -9.31
CA VAL A 351 6.12 -11.10 -9.00
C VAL A 351 5.72 -11.13 -7.53
N TYR A 352 6.64 -10.83 -6.62
CA TYR A 352 6.37 -10.69 -5.18
C TYR A 352 5.32 -9.61 -4.89
N ASN A 353 5.49 -8.41 -5.47
CA ASN A 353 4.55 -7.31 -5.30
C ASN A 353 3.19 -7.61 -5.95
N LEU A 354 3.19 -8.27 -7.11
CA LEU A 354 1.96 -8.70 -7.78
C LEU A 354 1.20 -9.71 -6.92
N GLY A 355 1.88 -10.65 -6.26
CA GLY A 355 1.26 -11.58 -5.32
C GLY A 355 0.58 -10.86 -4.16
N PHE A 356 1.25 -9.87 -3.59
CA PHE A 356 0.75 -9.08 -2.45
C PHE A 356 -0.39 -8.13 -2.85
N MET A 357 -0.17 -7.25 -3.84
CA MET A 357 -1.13 -6.22 -4.22
C MET A 357 -2.21 -6.75 -5.17
N GLY A 358 -1.88 -7.76 -5.99
CA GLY A 358 -2.81 -8.31 -6.97
C GLY A 358 -3.92 -9.16 -6.37
N ALA A 359 -3.63 -9.83 -5.27
CA ALA A 359 -4.64 -10.62 -4.56
C ALA A 359 -5.61 -9.76 -3.72
N ALA A 360 -5.19 -8.55 -3.32
CA ALA A 360 -5.96 -7.70 -2.41
C ALA A 360 -7.34 -7.25 -2.96
N PRO A 361 -7.50 -6.77 -4.20
CA PRO A 361 -8.82 -6.41 -4.73
C PRO A 361 -9.76 -7.61 -4.84
N ILE A 362 -9.23 -8.80 -5.20
CA ILE A 362 -10.02 -10.03 -5.26
C ILE A 362 -10.47 -10.42 -3.85
N GLY A 363 -9.55 -10.38 -2.88
CA GLY A 363 -9.87 -10.64 -1.48
C GLY A 363 -10.88 -9.66 -0.90
N ALA A 364 -10.75 -8.36 -1.22
CA ALA A 364 -11.68 -7.33 -0.75
C ALA A 364 -13.10 -7.56 -1.27
N PHE A 365 -13.25 -7.87 -2.55
CA PHE A 365 -14.54 -8.22 -3.14
C PHE A 365 -15.10 -9.50 -2.53
N ALA A 366 -14.31 -10.59 -2.48
CA ALA A 366 -14.76 -11.87 -1.95
C ALA A 366 -15.16 -11.79 -0.48
N LEU A 367 -14.37 -11.07 0.34
CA LEU A 367 -14.65 -10.92 1.77
C LEU A 367 -15.87 -9.99 2.01
N GLY A 368 -16.06 -8.99 1.14
CA GLY A 368 -17.25 -8.13 1.16
C GLY A 368 -18.51 -8.93 0.88
N GLN A 369 -18.54 -9.75 -0.19
CA GLN A 369 -19.66 -10.66 -0.51
C GLN A 369 -19.91 -11.65 0.62
N LEU A 370 -18.86 -12.27 1.13
CA LEU A 370 -19.01 -13.21 2.24
C LEU A 370 -19.56 -12.51 3.49
N GLY A 371 -19.10 -11.29 3.78
CA GLY A 371 -19.58 -10.50 4.91
C GLY A 371 -21.06 -10.14 4.83
N GLU A 372 -21.59 -9.94 3.62
CA GLU A 372 -23.02 -9.70 3.38
C GLU A 372 -23.86 -10.94 3.68
N VAL A 373 -23.36 -12.13 3.27
CA VAL A 373 -24.12 -13.38 3.38
C VAL A 373 -24.08 -13.97 4.79
N VAL A 374 -22.90 -14.02 5.42
CA VAL A 374 -22.71 -14.72 6.72
C VAL A 374 -22.49 -13.76 7.89
N GLY A 375 -22.45 -12.46 7.63
CA GLY A 375 -22.11 -11.42 8.59
C GLY A 375 -20.60 -11.17 8.70
N ILE A 376 -20.24 -9.93 9.03
CA ILE A 376 -18.86 -9.44 8.97
C ILE A 376 -17.92 -10.16 9.94
N LEU A 377 -18.40 -10.55 11.13
CA LEU A 377 -17.61 -11.29 12.11
C LEU A 377 -17.32 -12.73 11.68
N ALA A 378 -18.29 -13.37 11.02
CA ALA A 378 -18.08 -14.70 10.44
C ALA A 378 -17.11 -14.63 9.27
N ALA A 379 -17.22 -13.62 8.40
CA ALA A 379 -16.26 -13.39 7.31
C ALA A 379 -14.82 -13.22 7.83
N ALA A 380 -14.63 -12.50 8.94
CA ALA A 380 -13.33 -12.40 9.61
C ALA A 380 -12.81 -13.77 10.08
N ARG A 381 -13.67 -14.62 10.63
CA ARG A 381 -13.30 -16.00 11.04
C ARG A 381 -12.92 -16.88 9.85
N TYR A 382 -13.63 -16.76 8.72
CA TYR A 382 -13.27 -17.46 7.49
C TYR A 382 -11.91 -16.99 6.93
N ALA A 383 -11.63 -15.68 6.94
CA ALA A 383 -10.33 -15.15 6.56
C ALA A 383 -9.20 -15.67 7.47
N CYS A 384 -9.45 -15.72 8.79
CA CYS A 384 -8.55 -16.32 9.78
C CYS A 384 -8.29 -17.80 9.46
N GLY A 385 -9.33 -18.60 9.25
CA GLY A 385 -9.24 -20.03 8.92
C GLY A 385 -8.52 -20.27 7.58
N GLY A 386 -8.84 -19.48 6.56
CA GLY A 386 -8.15 -19.52 5.26
C GLY A 386 -6.65 -19.25 5.38
N MET A 387 -6.27 -18.24 6.18
CA MET A 387 -4.85 -17.95 6.41
C MET A 387 -4.16 -19.06 7.19
N PHE A 388 -4.78 -19.61 8.24
CA PHE A 388 -4.20 -20.75 8.97
C PHE A 388 -4.01 -21.98 8.08
N THR A 389 -4.98 -22.28 7.22
CA THR A 389 -4.89 -23.38 6.25
C THR A 389 -3.70 -23.16 5.30
N LEU A 390 -3.55 -21.95 4.77
CA LEU A 390 -2.44 -21.60 3.90
C LEU A 390 -1.09 -21.71 4.61
N LEU A 391 -1.00 -21.24 5.86
CA LEU A 391 0.20 -21.35 6.69
C LEU A 391 0.57 -22.81 6.97
N ALA A 392 -0.39 -23.64 7.34
CA ALA A 392 -0.19 -25.07 7.60
C ALA A 392 0.30 -25.78 6.34
N LEU A 393 -0.35 -25.57 5.19
CA LEU A 393 0.04 -26.14 3.90
C LEU A 393 1.45 -25.72 3.48
N THR A 394 1.76 -24.43 3.64
CA THR A 394 3.09 -23.90 3.28
C THR A 394 4.16 -24.45 4.20
N ALA A 395 3.94 -24.48 5.51
CA ALA A 395 4.90 -25.02 6.47
C ALA A 395 5.15 -26.50 6.25
N TRP A 396 4.09 -27.29 5.97
CA TRP A 396 4.18 -28.74 5.77
C TRP A 396 4.89 -29.10 4.46
N ARG A 397 4.48 -28.50 3.34
CA ARG A 397 4.99 -28.90 2.01
C ARG A 397 6.38 -28.35 1.68
N THR A 398 6.74 -27.17 2.23
CA THR A 398 7.96 -26.47 1.77
C THR A 398 9.11 -26.50 2.78
N GLY A 399 8.86 -26.94 4.03
CA GLY A 399 9.86 -26.86 5.09
C GLY A 399 10.30 -25.42 5.41
N PHE A 400 9.50 -24.41 5.04
CA PHE A 400 9.79 -22.97 5.16
C PHE A 400 10.13 -22.56 6.61
N TRP A 401 9.64 -23.28 7.60
CA TRP A 401 10.00 -23.10 9.02
C TRP A 401 11.51 -23.20 9.28
N LYS A 402 12.22 -24.01 8.49
CA LYS A 402 13.67 -24.24 8.62
C LYS A 402 14.51 -23.24 7.82
N LEU A 403 13.88 -22.36 7.05
CA LEU A 403 14.59 -21.38 6.21
C LEU A 403 15.44 -20.46 7.08
N ARG A 404 16.73 -20.45 6.78
CA ARG A 404 17.74 -19.57 7.38
C ARG A 404 18.32 -18.66 6.32
N ARG A 405 18.86 -17.54 6.76
CA ARG A 405 19.68 -16.66 5.92
C ARG A 405 20.96 -17.40 5.56
N ASP A 406 21.29 -17.43 4.28
CA ASP A 406 22.62 -17.89 3.84
C ASP A 406 23.66 -16.91 4.36
N GLY A 407 24.72 -17.39 5.03
CA GLY A 407 25.77 -16.61 5.63
C GLY A 407 26.68 -15.92 4.60
#